data_5563748eb3b390a4af419a08c38fed04
#
_entry.id   5563748eb3b390a4af419a08c38fed04
#
_cell.length_a   1.000
_cell.length_b   1.000
_cell.length_c   1.000
_cell.angle_alpha   90.00
_cell.angle_beta   90.00
_cell.angle_gamma   90.00
#
_symmetry.space_group_name_H-M   'P 1'
#
loop_
_entity.id
_entity.type
_entity.pdbx_description
1 polymer ?
#
loop_
_entity_poly.entity_id
_entity_poly.type
_entity_poly.pdbx_seq_one_letter_code
_entity_poly.pdbx_strand_id
1 'polypeptide(L)'
;FIKDDELMANPPHSPFDERVDAIMRIINAHADRTGKKVMYAFNVSDELDAMQRHYEKIVSAGGTCAMISLNSVGLAGAKKICDLGALAIHGHRNGWGMLNRHPLLGIEFSAYQKLWRLAGVDQIHVNGIANKFWESDDSVVRSMEACAKPLLGGMSVLPVVSSGQWGGQAPETFRRTKTVDLLYMAGGGIMAHPNGAAAGVRSLQKWWEAAVEGLTMESAAAKYPELNISLDKFGKKSG
;
A
#
# COMPACT_ATOMS: atom_id res chain seq x y z
N PHE A 1 5.75 4.19 5.93
CA PHE A 1 4.31 4.21 5.67
C PHE A 1 3.62 3.05 6.40
N ILE A 2 2.50 3.33 7.03
CA ILE A 2 1.62 2.35 7.69
C ILE A 2 0.18 2.67 7.26
N LYS A 3 -0.70 1.66 7.25
CA LYS A 3 -2.12 1.88 6.96
C LYS A 3 -3.02 0.98 7.81
N ASP A 4 -4.26 1.39 7.98
CA ASP A 4 -5.32 0.52 8.46
C ASP A 4 -5.55 -0.66 7.49
N ASP A 5 -6.15 -1.73 8.00
CA ASP A 5 -6.75 -2.75 7.13
C ASP A 5 -7.95 -2.17 6.38
N GLU A 6 -8.23 -2.65 5.17
CA GLU A 6 -9.34 -2.18 4.35
C GLU A 6 -10.73 -2.48 4.95
N LEU A 7 -10.81 -3.40 5.90
CA LEU A 7 -12.02 -3.73 6.64
C LEU A 7 -12.14 -2.96 7.95
N MET A 8 -11.13 -2.16 8.30
CA MET A 8 -11.00 -1.48 9.58
C MET A 8 -11.43 -0.01 9.48
N ALA A 9 -12.62 0.27 8.95
CA ALA A 9 -13.14 1.63 8.85
C ALA A 9 -13.52 2.20 10.22
N ASN A 10 -14.67 1.81 10.77
CA ASN A 10 -15.13 2.26 12.09
C ASN A 10 -15.86 1.14 12.87
N PRO A 11 -15.20 -0.01 13.13
CA PRO A 11 -15.84 -1.09 13.85
C PRO A 11 -15.95 -0.78 15.35
N PRO A 12 -16.97 -1.32 16.05
CA PRO A 12 -17.21 -1.04 17.47
C PRO A 12 -16.03 -1.37 18.39
N HIS A 13 -15.23 -2.38 18.05
CA HIS A 13 -14.05 -2.80 18.82
C HIS A 13 -12.79 -1.96 18.59
N SER A 14 -12.84 -1.04 17.61
CA SER A 14 -11.78 -0.09 17.30
C SER A 14 -12.42 1.19 16.71
N PRO A 15 -13.10 2.00 17.55
CA PRO A 15 -13.75 3.23 17.11
C PRO A 15 -12.74 4.16 16.44
N PHE A 16 -13.19 4.83 15.38
CA PHE A 16 -12.30 5.61 14.52
C PHE A 16 -11.52 6.69 15.28
N ASP A 17 -12.21 7.51 16.06
CA ASP A 17 -11.59 8.64 16.76
C ASP A 17 -10.56 8.19 17.79
N GLU A 18 -10.90 7.15 18.58
CA GLU A 18 -9.98 6.58 19.56
C GLU A 18 -8.73 6.00 18.90
N ARG A 19 -8.89 5.33 17.75
CA ARG A 19 -7.77 4.79 16.97
C ARG A 19 -6.89 5.90 16.43
N VAL A 20 -7.46 6.99 15.88
CA VAL A 20 -6.68 8.14 15.42
C VAL A 20 -5.88 8.75 16.57
N ASP A 21 -6.50 9.00 17.71
CA ASP A 21 -5.83 9.59 18.86
C ASP A 21 -4.70 8.69 19.40
N ALA A 22 -4.94 7.39 19.51
CA ALA A 22 -3.93 6.45 20.00
C ALA A 22 -2.73 6.35 19.05
N ILE A 23 -2.96 6.23 17.76
CA ILE A 23 -1.91 6.10 16.74
C ILE A 23 -1.13 7.39 16.58
N MET A 24 -1.82 8.55 16.51
CA MET A 24 -1.14 9.83 16.32
C MET A 24 -0.29 10.21 17.53
N ARG A 25 -0.69 9.85 18.74
CA ARG A 25 0.16 10.01 19.94
C ARG A 25 1.49 9.26 19.79
N ILE A 26 1.46 8.01 19.28
CA ILE A 26 2.67 7.21 19.06
C ILE A 26 3.53 7.79 17.93
N ILE A 27 2.91 8.19 16.82
CA ILE A 27 3.61 8.78 15.67
C ILE A 27 4.28 10.10 16.05
N ASN A 28 3.59 10.97 16.78
CA ASN A 28 4.13 12.25 17.20
C ASN A 28 5.30 12.05 18.19
N ALA A 29 5.14 11.19 19.20
CA ALA A 29 6.23 10.86 20.13
C ALA A 29 7.45 10.23 19.42
N HIS A 30 7.23 9.43 18.35
CA HIS A 30 8.32 8.93 17.54
C HIS A 30 8.99 10.05 16.75
N ALA A 31 8.22 10.94 16.14
CA ALA A 31 8.74 12.09 15.39
C ALA A 31 9.56 13.03 16.27
N ASP A 32 9.08 13.34 17.48
CA ASP A 32 9.79 14.18 18.46
C ASP A 32 11.16 13.58 18.85
N ARG A 33 11.21 12.25 19.01
CA ARG A 33 12.44 11.55 19.38
C ARG A 33 13.43 11.38 18.23
N THR A 34 12.95 11.20 16.98
CA THR A 34 13.79 10.76 15.85
C THR A 34 13.91 11.78 14.72
N GLY A 35 13.10 12.84 14.73
CA GLY A 35 12.95 13.77 13.61
C GLY A 35 12.22 13.18 12.40
N LYS A 36 11.68 11.93 12.48
CA LYS A 36 11.03 11.23 11.36
C LYS A 36 9.55 11.02 11.64
N LYS A 37 8.68 11.70 10.90
CA LYS A 37 7.24 11.49 10.95
C LYS A 37 6.83 10.36 10.01
N VAL A 38 6.15 9.35 10.55
CA VAL A 38 5.60 8.22 9.78
C VAL A 38 4.25 8.63 9.21
N MET A 39 4.07 8.46 7.90
CA MET A 39 2.75 8.60 7.27
C MET A 39 1.89 7.40 7.63
N TYR A 40 0.69 7.65 8.18
CA TYR A 40 -0.31 6.63 8.46
C TYR A 40 -1.60 6.93 7.69
N ALA A 41 -2.07 5.96 6.90
CA ALA A 41 -3.31 6.07 6.16
C ALA A 41 -4.47 5.46 6.96
N PHE A 42 -5.30 6.31 7.57
CA PHE A 42 -6.49 5.90 8.29
C PHE A 42 -7.64 5.61 7.33
N ASN A 43 -8.32 4.49 7.51
CA ASN A 43 -9.45 4.10 6.67
C ASN A 43 -10.72 4.87 7.05
N VAL A 44 -11.07 5.85 6.23
CA VAL A 44 -12.25 6.71 6.42
C VAL A 44 -13.49 6.20 5.70
N SER A 45 -13.43 5.03 5.02
CA SER A 45 -14.54 4.52 4.20
C SER A 45 -15.80 4.31 5.03
N ASP A 46 -16.84 5.08 4.73
CA ASP A 46 -18.12 5.10 5.44
C ASP A 46 -19.16 5.79 4.55
N GLU A 47 -20.31 6.18 5.09
CA GLU A 47 -21.21 7.12 4.46
C GLU A 47 -20.57 8.50 4.29
N LEU A 48 -21.03 9.27 3.29
CA LEU A 48 -20.33 10.49 2.86
C LEU A 48 -20.08 11.51 3.97
N ASP A 49 -21.04 11.72 4.86
CA ASP A 49 -20.91 12.68 5.94
C ASP A 49 -20.01 12.15 7.07
N ALA A 50 -20.04 10.85 7.32
CA ALA A 50 -19.12 10.18 8.24
C ALA A 50 -17.69 10.23 7.71
N MET A 51 -17.47 9.95 6.42
CA MET A 51 -16.16 10.06 5.78
C MET A 51 -15.55 11.46 5.93
N GLN A 52 -16.35 12.50 5.77
CA GLN A 52 -15.90 13.88 5.96
C GLN A 52 -15.50 14.16 7.41
N ARG A 53 -16.30 13.77 8.39
CA ARG A 53 -15.97 13.89 9.82
C ARG A 53 -14.68 13.14 10.19
N HIS A 54 -14.53 11.90 9.68
CA HIS A 54 -13.32 11.11 9.87
C HIS A 54 -12.08 11.79 9.26
N TYR A 55 -12.22 12.35 8.08
CA TYR A 55 -11.16 13.11 7.42
C TYR A 55 -10.74 14.33 8.27
N GLU A 56 -11.71 15.12 8.72
CA GLU A 56 -11.49 16.30 9.58
C GLU A 56 -10.82 15.90 10.91
N LYS A 57 -11.18 14.76 11.49
CA LYS A 57 -10.53 14.19 12.69
C LYS A 57 -9.05 13.90 12.45
N ILE A 58 -8.70 13.30 11.29
CA ILE A 58 -7.29 13.05 10.93
C ILE A 58 -6.53 14.37 10.83
N VAL A 59 -7.09 15.35 10.12
CA VAL A 59 -6.47 16.68 9.96
C VAL A 59 -6.22 17.33 11.32
N SER A 60 -7.23 17.35 12.20
CA SER A 60 -7.13 17.96 13.53
C SER A 60 -6.09 17.27 14.42
N ALA A 61 -5.88 15.96 14.25
CA ALA A 61 -4.85 15.19 14.96
C ALA A 61 -3.45 15.35 14.34
N GLY A 62 -3.31 16.10 13.23
CA GLY A 62 -2.05 16.28 12.53
C GLY A 62 -1.63 15.10 11.66
N GLY A 63 -2.56 14.24 11.28
CA GLY A 63 -2.34 13.16 10.30
C GLY A 63 -2.10 13.72 8.89
N THR A 64 -1.61 12.88 7.98
CA THR A 64 -1.18 13.31 6.63
C THR A 64 -1.76 12.47 5.50
N CYS A 65 -2.49 11.40 5.82
CA CYS A 65 -3.04 10.49 4.82
C CYS A 65 -4.37 9.88 5.28
N ALA A 66 -5.33 9.79 4.36
CA ALA A 66 -6.56 9.04 4.53
C ALA A 66 -6.61 7.90 3.51
N MET A 67 -7.14 6.75 3.89
CA MET A 67 -7.41 5.63 2.99
C MET A 67 -8.91 5.54 2.70
N ILE A 68 -9.24 5.24 1.44
CA ILE A 68 -10.60 4.95 1.01
C ILE A 68 -10.67 3.63 0.26
N SER A 69 -11.71 2.83 0.53
CA SER A 69 -12.06 1.62 -0.22
C SER A 69 -12.81 2.04 -1.50
N LEU A 70 -12.06 2.19 -2.60
CA LEU A 70 -12.52 2.81 -3.85
C LEU A 70 -13.84 2.24 -4.37
N ASN A 71 -13.94 0.91 -4.46
CA ASN A 71 -15.14 0.26 -5.00
C ASN A 71 -16.35 0.35 -4.06
N SER A 72 -16.11 0.58 -2.76
CA SER A 72 -17.20 0.73 -1.77
C SER A 72 -17.77 2.15 -1.78
N VAL A 73 -16.90 3.18 -1.84
CA VAL A 73 -17.33 4.58 -1.77
C VAL A 73 -17.72 5.15 -3.13
N GLY A 74 -17.28 4.52 -4.23
CA GLY A 74 -17.53 4.98 -5.60
C GLY A 74 -16.82 6.29 -5.96
N LEU A 75 -16.90 6.67 -7.25
CA LEU A 75 -16.20 7.86 -7.77
C LEU A 75 -16.68 9.17 -7.11
N ALA A 76 -17.98 9.30 -6.84
CA ALA A 76 -18.51 10.51 -6.21
C ALA A 76 -18.00 10.68 -4.78
N GLY A 77 -17.97 9.59 -3.99
CA GLY A 77 -17.41 9.61 -2.63
C GLY A 77 -15.92 9.88 -2.62
N ALA A 78 -15.17 9.22 -3.50
CA ALA A 78 -13.74 9.48 -3.65
C ALA A 78 -13.46 10.95 -4.02
N LYS A 79 -14.17 11.48 -5.02
CA LYS A 79 -14.05 12.88 -5.45
C LYS A 79 -14.33 13.87 -4.31
N LYS A 80 -15.42 13.64 -3.55
CA LYS A 80 -15.75 14.49 -2.38
C LYS A 80 -14.61 14.56 -1.38
N ILE A 81 -13.98 13.42 -1.06
CA ILE A 81 -12.88 13.37 -0.08
C ILE A 81 -11.58 13.95 -0.65
N CYS A 82 -11.26 13.66 -1.91
CA CYS A 82 -10.08 14.25 -2.57
C CYS A 82 -10.15 15.77 -2.63
N ASP A 83 -11.32 16.35 -2.85
CA ASP A 83 -11.53 17.81 -2.96
C ASP A 83 -11.32 18.56 -1.65
N LEU A 84 -11.28 17.88 -0.50
CA LEU A 84 -10.93 18.50 0.78
C LEU A 84 -9.45 18.94 0.83
N GLY A 85 -8.57 18.32 0.07
CA GLY A 85 -7.23 18.80 -0.30
C GLY A 85 -6.15 18.86 0.79
N ALA A 86 -6.45 18.49 2.04
CA ALA A 86 -5.49 18.61 3.15
C ALA A 86 -4.67 17.33 3.41
N LEU A 87 -5.12 16.18 2.93
CA LEU A 87 -4.49 14.87 3.14
C LEU A 87 -4.18 14.20 1.80
N ALA A 88 -3.10 13.43 1.75
CA ALA A 88 -2.90 12.46 0.67
C ALA A 88 -3.97 11.36 0.73
N ILE A 89 -4.46 10.92 -0.43
CA ILE A 89 -5.51 9.91 -0.51
C ILE A 89 -4.94 8.58 -1.02
N HIS A 90 -4.98 7.60 -0.12
CA HIS A 90 -4.58 6.22 -0.39
C HIS A 90 -5.78 5.40 -0.86
N GLY A 91 -5.84 5.09 -2.15
CA GLY A 91 -6.92 4.34 -2.78
C GLY A 91 -6.73 2.83 -2.66
N HIS A 92 -7.54 2.17 -1.83
CA HIS A 92 -7.55 0.71 -1.74
C HIS A 92 -8.57 0.11 -2.71
N ARG A 93 -8.14 -0.80 -3.59
CA ARG A 93 -9.00 -1.41 -4.63
C ARG A 93 -9.62 -2.74 -4.20
N ASN A 94 -9.93 -2.93 -2.92
CA ASN A 94 -10.63 -4.12 -2.46
C ASN A 94 -11.90 -4.36 -3.30
N GLY A 95 -12.22 -5.63 -3.58
CA GLY A 95 -13.28 -5.99 -4.52
C GLY A 95 -12.90 -5.92 -6.01
N TRP A 96 -11.67 -5.52 -6.37
CA TRP A 96 -11.19 -5.46 -7.77
C TRP A 96 -11.45 -6.74 -8.57
N GLY A 97 -11.39 -7.91 -7.92
CA GLY A 97 -11.68 -9.20 -8.55
C GLY A 97 -13.06 -9.30 -9.20
N MET A 98 -14.04 -8.53 -8.75
CA MET A 98 -15.36 -8.48 -9.39
C MET A 98 -15.30 -7.86 -10.78
N LEU A 99 -14.36 -6.95 -11.01
CA LEU A 99 -14.24 -6.15 -12.23
C LEU A 99 -13.25 -6.72 -13.24
N ASN A 100 -12.49 -7.77 -12.90
CA ASN A 100 -11.35 -8.15 -13.76
C ASN A 100 -11.05 -9.66 -13.78
N ARG A 101 -11.77 -10.49 -12.99
CA ARG A 101 -11.48 -11.92 -12.95
C ARG A 101 -11.95 -12.68 -14.20
N HIS A 102 -13.04 -12.25 -14.83
CA HIS A 102 -13.58 -12.90 -16.01
C HIS A 102 -12.79 -12.46 -17.25
N PRO A 103 -12.35 -13.40 -18.13
CA PRO A 103 -11.45 -13.08 -19.25
C PRO A 103 -12.10 -12.21 -20.36
N LEU A 104 -13.44 -12.22 -20.46
CA LEU A 104 -14.19 -11.51 -21.51
C LEU A 104 -15.01 -10.33 -20.99
N LEU A 105 -15.08 -10.15 -19.67
CA LEU A 105 -15.88 -9.07 -19.07
C LEU A 105 -15.08 -8.41 -17.95
N GLY A 106 -15.00 -7.09 -17.99
CA GLY A 106 -14.35 -6.33 -16.93
C GLY A 106 -13.73 -5.04 -17.41
N ILE A 107 -12.85 -4.50 -16.58
CA ILE A 107 -12.11 -3.28 -16.83
C ILE A 107 -10.63 -3.57 -16.70
N GLU A 108 -9.85 -3.20 -17.71
CA GLU A 108 -8.38 -3.20 -17.59
C GLU A 108 -7.92 -2.22 -16.50
N PHE A 109 -6.94 -2.64 -15.68
CA PHE A 109 -6.46 -1.78 -14.60
C PHE A 109 -5.89 -0.45 -15.12
N SER A 110 -5.26 -0.47 -16.28
CA SER A 110 -4.76 0.74 -16.95
C SER A 110 -5.85 1.79 -17.26
N ALA A 111 -7.10 1.37 -17.44
CA ALA A 111 -8.26 2.25 -17.56
C ALA A 111 -8.83 2.62 -16.18
N TYR A 112 -9.02 1.62 -15.31
CA TYR A 112 -9.57 1.78 -13.97
C TYR A 112 -8.81 2.84 -13.15
N GLN A 113 -7.48 2.77 -13.10
CA GLN A 113 -6.68 3.71 -12.32
C GLN A 113 -6.82 5.17 -12.81
N LYS A 114 -7.11 5.39 -14.10
CA LYS A 114 -7.30 6.75 -14.63
C LYS A 114 -8.54 7.43 -14.04
N LEU A 115 -9.62 6.69 -13.83
CA LEU A 115 -10.84 7.23 -13.22
C LEU A 115 -10.56 7.77 -11.81
N TRP A 116 -9.79 7.02 -11.02
CA TRP A 116 -9.45 7.41 -9.66
C TRP A 116 -8.42 8.55 -9.61
N ARG A 117 -7.49 8.59 -10.55
CA ARG A 117 -6.57 9.74 -10.70
C ARG A 117 -7.34 11.03 -11.03
N LEU A 118 -8.33 10.95 -11.91
CA LEU A 118 -9.20 12.09 -12.21
C LEU A 118 -10.06 12.50 -11.01
N ALA A 119 -10.38 11.59 -10.11
CA ALA A 119 -11.04 11.91 -8.84
C ALA A 119 -10.08 12.58 -7.83
N GLY A 120 -8.75 12.43 -7.99
CA GLY A 120 -7.74 13.04 -7.10
C GLY A 120 -7.02 12.08 -6.16
N VAL A 121 -7.07 10.76 -6.43
CA VAL A 121 -6.35 9.75 -5.62
C VAL A 121 -4.85 9.84 -5.87
N ASP A 122 -4.04 9.88 -4.80
CA ASP A 122 -2.58 10.05 -4.85
C ASP A 122 -1.81 8.72 -4.87
N GLN A 123 -2.36 7.69 -4.26
CA GLN A 123 -1.76 6.37 -4.13
C GLN A 123 -2.81 5.31 -4.46
N ILE A 124 -2.48 4.29 -5.27
CA ILE A 124 -3.44 3.26 -5.63
C ILE A 124 -2.83 1.86 -5.56
N HIS A 125 -3.55 0.93 -4.91
CA HIS A 125 -3.13 -0.45 -4.85
C HIS A 125 -3.05 -1.08 -6.24
N VAL A 126 -1.90 -1.69 -6.50
CA VAL A 126 -1.66 -2.72 -7.52
C VAL A 126 -1.35 -4.03 -6.79
N ASN A 127 -1.32 -5.16 -7.48
CA ASN A 127 -0.74 -6.35 -6.87
C ASN A 127 0.80 -6.27 -6.86
N GLY A 128 1.46 -7.27 -6.35
CA GLY A 128 2.91 -7.41 -6.42
C GLY A 128 3.32 -8.60 -7.31
N ILE A 129 4.60 -8.74 -7.53
CA ILE A 129 5.20 -9.90 -8.21
C ILE A 129 4.95 -11.16 -7.36
N ALA A 130 4.66 -12.27 -8.00
CA ALA A 130 4.29 -13.53 -7.35
C ALA A 130 3.21 -13.35 -6.28
N ASN A 131 2.17 -12.57 -6.59
CA ASN A 131 1.09 -12.26 -5.67
C ASN A 131 0.20 -13.46 -5.36
N LYS A 132 -0.60 -13.34 -4.30
CA LYS A 132 -1.52 -14.40 -3.83
C LYS A 132 -2.81 -14.53 -4.64
N PHE A 133 -3.01 -13.75 -5.68
CA PHE A 133 -4.20 -13.75 -6.53
C PHE A 133 -3.91 -14.34 -7.91
N TRP A 134 -4.86 -14.23 -8.83
CA TRP A 134 -4.80 -14.76 -10.20
C TRP A 134 -4.03 -13.90 -11.19
N GLU A 135 -3.73 -12.63 -10.83
CA GLU A 135 -3.12 -11.67 -11.73
C GLU A 135 -1.67 -12.07 -12.04
N SER A 136 -1.33 -12.10 -13.34
CA SER A 136 0.04 -12.42 -13.75
C SER A 136 1.01 -11.27 -13.42
N ASP A 137 2.27 -11.63 -13.22
CA ASP A 137 3.33 -10.66 -12.94
C ASP A 137 3.48 -9.61 -14.05
N ASP A 138 3.29 -10.00 -15.33
CA ASP A 138 3.32 -9.05 -16.46
C ASP A 138 2.17 -8.02 -16.39
N SER A 139 0.99 -8.45 -15.95
CA SER A 139 -0.14 -7.54 -15.71
C SER A 139 0.17 -6.56 -14.58
N VAL A 140 0.78 -7.06 -13.49
CA VAL A 140 1.20 -6.22 -12.35
C VAL A 140 2.21 -5.15 -12.80
N VAL A 141 3.23 -5.54 -13.57
CA VAL A 141 4.23 -4.58 -14.10
C VAL A 141 3.57 -3.53 -14.97
N ARG A 142 2.70 -3.93 -15.93
CA ARG A 142 1.94 -2.98 -16.75
C ARG A 142 1.08 -2.04 -15.91
N SER A 143 0.50 -2.54 -14.82
CA SER A 143 -0.31 -1.74 -13.90
C SER A 143 0.52 -0.67 -13.17
N MET A 144 1.73 -1.04 -12.71
CA MET A 144 2.67 -0.11 -12.08
C MET A 144 3.13 0.97 -13.07
N GLU A 145 3.53 0.58 -14.28
CA GLU A 145 3.92 1.52 -15.33
C GLU A 145 2.78 2.47 -15.70
N ALA A 146 1.55 1.97 -15.78
CA ALA A 146 0.38 2.80 -16.07
C ALA A 146 0.12 3.85 -14.98
N CYS A 147 0.38 3.54 -13.70
CA CYS A 147 0.30 4.50 -12.59
C CYS A 147 1.34 5.62 -12.72
N ALA A 148 2.58 5.26 -13.06
CA ALA A 148 3.70 6.20 -13.15
C ALA A 148 3.61 7.13 -14.38
N LYS A 149 2.93 6.70 -15.46
CA LYS A 149 2.80 7.52 -16.68
C LYS A 149 1.94 8.76 -16.43
N PRO A 150 2.39 9.97 -16.84
CA PRO A 150 1.57 11.17 -16.73
C PRO A 150 0.21 11.04 -17.42
N LEU A 151 -0.83 11.54 -16.79
CA LEU A 151 -2.18 11.65 -17.34
C LEU A 151 -2.53 13.13 -17.49
N LEU A 152 -3.05 13.54 -18.63
CA LEU A 152 -3.44 14.94 -18.91
C LEU A 152 -2.34 15.97 -18.56
N GLY A 153 -1.09 15.63 -18.84
CA GLY A 153 0.02 16.58 -18.70
C GLY A 153 0.68 16.67 -17.33
N GLY A 154 0.29 15.85 -16.34
CA GLY A 154 0.97 15.93 -15.05
C GLY A 154 0.46 15.01 -13.92
N MET A 155 -0.74 14.50 -14.01
CA MET A 155 -1.28 13.62 -12.98
C MET A 155 -0.57 12.26 -13.01
N SER A 156 0.21 11.95 -11.99
CA SER A 156 0.70 10.60 -11.69
C SER A 156 0.07 10.09 -10.40
N VAL A 157 0.08 8.79 -10.20
CA VAL A 157 -0.36 8.17 -8.95
C VAL A 157 0.71 7.19 -8.50
N LEU A 158 1.02 7.19 -7.20
CA LEU A 158 2.03 6.29 -6.66
C LEU A 158 1.47 4.87 -6.59
N PRO A 159 2.09 3.87 -7.27
CA PRO A 159 1.65 2.49 -7.19
C PRO A 159 1.94 1.91 -5.79
N VAL A 160 0.97 1.19 -5.24
CA VAL A 160 1.08 0.49 -3.96
C VAL A 160 1.15 -1.01 -4.21
N VAL A 161 2.34 -1.55 -4.16
CA VAL A 161 2.62 -2.98 -4.35
C VAL A 161 2.18 -3.74 -3.10
N SER A 162 1.33 -4.76 -3.27
CA SER A 162 0.69 -5.46 -2.16
C SER A 162 0.38 -6.93 -2.50
N SER A 163 -0.52 -7.57 -1.75
CA SER A 163 -1.06 -8.90 -2.04
C SER A 163 -0.09 -10.05 -1.78
N GLY A 164 0.24 -10.22 -0.50
CA GLY A 164 1.08 -11.35 -0.04
C GLY A 164 2.57 -11.09 -0.21
N GLN A 165 2.97 -9.84 -0.30
CA GLN A 165 4.37 -9.48 -0.46
C GLN A 165 5.19 -9.72 0.82
N TRP A 166 6.46 -10.06 0.62
CA TRP A 166 7.52 -10.10 1.63
C TRP A 166 8.84 -9.65 0.99
N GLY A 167 9.88 -9.45 1.80
CA GLY A 167 11.11 -8.82 1.34
C GLY A 167 11.82 -9.52 0.16
N GLY A 168 11.83 -10.85 0.13
CA GLY A 168 12.52 -11.60 -0.94
C GLY A 168 11.93 -11.43 -2.35
N GLN A 169 10.76 -10.81 -2.49
CA GLN A 169 10.20 -10.46 -3.80
C GLN A 169 10.71 -9.09 -4.31
N ALA A 170 11.39 -8.30 -3.45
CA ALA A 170 11.91 -6.98 -3.83
C ALA A 170 12.93 -7.04 -4.97
N PRO A 171 13.90 -7.99 -5.02
CA PRO A 171 14.85 -8.09 -6.13
C PRO A 171 14.17 -8.25 -7.50
N GLU A 172 13.20 -9.14 -7.60
CA GLU A 172 12.47 -9.35 -8.86
C GLU A 172 11.56 -8.16 -9.19
N THR A 173 10.93 -7.55 -8.19
CA THR A 173 10.14 -6.32 -8.36
C THR A 173 11.00 -5.22 -8.95
N PHE A 174 12.17 -4.93 -8.36
CA PHE A 174 13.08 -3.90 -8.85
C PHE A 174 13.67 -4.25 -10.22
N ARG A 175 14.05 -5.52 -10.44
CA ARG A 175 14.59 -5.98 -11.72
C ARG A 175 13.63 -5.69 -12.88
N ARG A 176 12.32 -5.88 -12.67
CA ARG A 176 11.28 -5.70 -13.69
C ARG A 176 10.82 -4.27 -13.87
N THR A 177 10.76 -3.50 -12.79
CA THR A 177 10.18 -2.15 -12.80
C THR A 177 11.22 -1.04 -12.90
N LYS A 178 12.46 -1.32 -12.48
CA LYS A 178 13.58 -0.37 -12.46
C LYS A 178 13.31 0.92 -11.67
N THR A 179 12.39 0.87 -10.70
CA THR A 179 12.02 2.03 -9.89
C THR A 179 11.89 1.68 -8.42
N VAL A 180 12.11 2.67 -7.58
CA VAL A 180 11.79 2.69 -6.14
C VAL A 180 10.63 3.65 -5.84
N ASP A 181 10.07 4.28 -6.85
CA ASP A 181 8.91 5.18 -6.72
C ASP A 181 7.62 4.36 -6.59
N LEU A 182 7.47 3.72 -5.44
CA LEU A 182 6.34 2.87 -5.07
C LEU A 182 6.20 2.77 -3.55
N LEU A 183 5.02 2.41 -3.08
CA LEU A 183 4.83 1.91 -1.72
C LEU A 183 4.85 0.37 -1.76
N TYR A 184 5.66 -0.26 -0.90
CA TYR A 184 5.73 -1.71 -0.80
C TYR A 184 5.10 -2.21 0.49
N MET A 185 3.93 -2.82 0.37
CA MET A 185 3.10 -3.24 1.50
C MET A 185 3.28 -4.73 1.78
N ALA A 186 4.03 -5.05 2.83
CA ALA A 186 4.37 -6.41 3.22
C ALA A 186 3.79 -6.78 4.61
N GLY A 187 2.48 -6.60 4.80
CA GLY A 187 1.83 -6.81 6.09
C GLY A 187 2.19 -8.16 6.73
N GLY A 188 1.84 -9.28 6.08
CA GLY A 188 2.20 -10.62 6.56
C GLY A 188 3.71 -10.85 6.60
N GLY A 189 4.45 -10.34 5.61
CA GLY A 189 5.92 -10.45 5.54
C GLY A 189 6.65 -9.73 6.68
N ILE A 190 6.03 -8.72 7.28
CA ILE A 190 6.55 -7.99 8.45
C ILE A 190 6.03 -8.63 9.75
N MET A 191 4.71 -8.74 9.89
CA MET A 191 4.06 -9.12 11.16
C MET A 191 4.30 -10.57 11.53
N ALA A 192 4.45 -11.47 10.57
CA ALA A 192 4.73 -12.89 10.80
C ALA A 192 6.23 -13.24 10.74
N HIS A 193 7.11 -12.25 10.78
CA HIS A 193 8.56 -12.50 10.86
C HIS A 193 8.91 -13.22 12.17
N PRO A 194 9.71 -14.31 12.16
CA PRO A 194 9.99 -15.10 13.36
C PRO A 194 10.53 -14.30 14.55
N ASN A 195 11.30 -13.25 14.27
CA ASN A 195 11.90 -12.37 15.28
C ASN A 195 11.07 -11.10 15.54
N GLY A 196 9.76 -11.13 15.23
CA GLY A 196 8.82 -10.04 15.46
C GLY A 196 8.84 -8.92 14.41
N ALA A 197 7.88 -8.01 14.51
CA ALA A 197 7.61 -6.98 13.50
C ALA A 197 8.79 -6.03 13.26
N ALA A 198 9.53 -5.65 14.30
CA ALA A 198 10.70 -4.78 14.15
C ALA A 198 11.82 -5.44 13.32
N ALA A 199 12.03 -6.75 13.48
CA ALA A 199 12.95 -7.51 12.65
C ALA A 199 12.42 -7.67 11.22
N GLY A 200 11.09 -7.84 11.06
CA GLY A 200 10.43 -7.89 9.76
C GLY A 200 10.63 -6.60 8.95
N VAL A 201 10.53 -5.43 9.60
CA VAL A 201 10.81 -4.13 8.94
C VAL A 201 12.27 -4.04 8.50
N ARG A 202 13.23 -4.37 9.39
CA ARG A 202 14.65 -4.34 9.03
C ARG A 202 14.99 -5.33 7.90
N SER A 203 14.41 -6.53 7.94
CA SER A 203 14.55 -7.51 6.87
C SER A 203 14.02 -6.98 5.54
N LEU A 204 12.84 -6.36 5.54
CA LEU A 204 12.27 -5.74 4.33
C LEU A 204 13.18 -4.64 3.76
N GLN A 205 13.69 -3.76 4.61
CA GLN A 205 14.63 -2.70 4.22
C GLN A 205 15.89 -3.30 3.58
N LYS A 206 16.46 -4.32 4.22
CA LYS A 206 17.68 -4.97 3.72
C LYS A 206 17.47 -5.69 2.38
N TRP A 207 16.30 -6.31 2.17
CA TRP A 207 15.92 -6.89 0.88
C TRP A 207 15.82 -5.83 -0.23
N TRP A 208 15.30 -4.64 0.08
CA TRP A 208 15.24 -3.54 -0.89
C TRP A 208 16.62 -2.94 -1.17
N GLU A 209 17.49 -2.81 -0.17
CA GLU A 209 18.89 -2.42 -0.38
C GLU A 209 19.58 -3.39 -1.35
N ALA A 210 19.45 -4.70 -1.11
CA ALA A 210 19.99 -5.73 -1.98
C ALA A 210 19.39 -5.68 -3.41
N ALA A 211 18.11 -5.39 -3.53
CA ALA A 211 17.45 -5.23 -4.83
C ALA A 211 18.02 -4.06 -5.64
N VAL A 212 18.26 -2.92 -5.00
CA VAL A 212 18.88 -1.73 -5.63
C VAL A 212 20.34 -1.98 -6.00
N GLU A 213 21.06 -2.81 -5.24
CA GLU A 213 22.39 -3.30 -5.59
C GLU A 213 22.39 -4.27 -6.79
N GLY A 214 21.21 -4.67 -7.28
CA GLY A 214 21.07 -5.59 -8.42
C GLY A 214 21.26 -7.06 -8.06
N LEU A 215 21.18 -7.42 -6.76
CA LEU A 215 21.31 -8.80 -6.31
C LEU A 215 20.03 -9.60 -6.59
N THR A 216 20.18 -10.89 -6.93
CA THR A 216 19.07 -11.85 -6.92
C THR A 216 18.69 -12.21 -5.48
N MET A 217 17.57 -12.90 -5.29
CA MET A 217 17.17 -13.38 -3.96
C MET A 217 18.24 -14.29 -3.34
N GLU A 218 18.83 -15.20 -4.12
CA GLU A 218 19.85 -16.14 -3.68
C GLU A 218 21.16 -15.41 -3.33
N SER A 219 21.61 -14.49 -4.19
CA SER A 219 22.85 -13.74 -3.96
C SER A 219 22.70 -12.74 -2.79
N ALA A 220 21.52 -12.18 -2.59
CA ALA A 220 21.22 -11.33 -1.43
C ALA A 220 21.27 -12.13 -0.12
N ALA A 221 20.65 -13.31 -0.07
CA ALA A 221 20.67 -14.20 1.10
C ALA A 221 22.11 -14.70 1.42
N ALA A 222 22.92 -14.96 0.40
CA ALA A 222 24.32 -15.32 0.57
C ALA A 222 25.16 -14.15 1.11
N LYS A 223 24.94 -12.93 0.62
CA LYS A 223 25.65 -11.72 1.05
C LYS A 223 25.23 -11.23 2.44
N TYR A 224 23.97 -11.37 2.77
CA TYR A 224 23.34 -10.89 4.01
C TYR A 224 22.66 -12.04 4.76
N PRO A 225 23.42 -12.82 5.59
CA PRO A 225 22.90 -14.03 6.24
C PRO A 225 21.64 -13.81 7.10
N GLU A 226 21.44 -12.60 7.62
CA GLU A 226 20.24 -12.23 8.39
C GLU A 226 18.93 -12.34 7.58
N LEU A 227 19.03 -12.31 6.24
CA LEU A 227 17.88 -12.47 5.35
C LEU A 227 17.38 -13.91 5.28
N ASN A 228 18.21 -14.90 5.64
CA ASN A 228 17.84 -16.31 5.60
C ASN A 228 16.66 -16.61 6.53
N ILE A 229 16.47 -15.90 7.64
CA ILE A 229 15.34 -16.08 8.55
C ILE A 229 14.01 -15.81 7.82
N SER A 230 13.95 -14.75 7.04
CA SER A 230 12.77 -14.41 6.25
C SER A 230 12.63 -15.30 5.02
N LEU A 231 13.75 -15.71 4.41
CA LEU A 231 13.78 -16.66 3.29
C LEU A 231 13.24 -18.03 3.71
N ASP A 232 13.68 -18.57 4.84
CA ASP A 232 13.22 -19.85 5.38
C ASP A 232 11.73 -19.83 5.71
N LYS A 233 11.23 -18.69 6.21
CA LYS A 233 9.82 -18.52 6.58
C LYS A 233 8.92 -18.35 5.38
N PHE A 234 9.30 -17.51 4.41
CA PHE A 234 8.41 -17.04 3.34
C PHE A 234 8.82 -17.54 1.94
N GLY A 235 10.06 -17.98 1.76
CA GLY A 235 10.59 -18.39 0.46
C GLY A 235 10.12 -19.76 -0.04
N LYS A 236 9.57 -20.58 0.86
CA LYS A 236 8.96 -21.86 0.46
C LYS A 236 7.64 -21.57 -0.23
N LYS A 237 7.54 -21.86 -1.53
CA LYS A 237 6.23 -21.87 -2.22
C LYS A 237 5.33 -22.83 -1.45
N SER A 238 4.21 -22.34 -0.95
CA SER A 238 3.09 -23.21 -0.59
C SER A 238 2.70 -23.96 -1.86
N GLY A 239 2.92 -25.27 -1.86
CA GLY A 239 2.55 -26.16 -2.97
C GLY A 239 1.05 -26.22 -3.13
#